data_d2636f95e2702758ff88550827109e1f
#
_entry.id   d2636f95e2702758ff88550827109e1f
#
_cell.length_a   1.000
_cell.length_b   1.000
_cell.length_c   1.000
_cell.angle_alpha   90.00
_cell.angle_beta   90.00
_cell.angle_gamma   90.00
#
_symmetry.space_group_name_H-M   'P 1'
#
loop_
_entity.id
_entity.type
_entity.pdbx_description
1 polymer ?
#
loop_
_entity_poly.entity_id
_entity_poly.type
_entity_poly.pdbx_seq_one_letter_code
_entity_poly.pdbx_strand_id
1 'polypeptide(L)'
;MKLKGRSMAIWKGAVKGCIWPEGPHIYKINGYYYLMHAEGGTGPEHSITIARSTELFKWFEGCPRNPIFTHRNLGMDYPVIYAGHGDLVDDINGNWYVVMLASRPCKKHSSMGRETFIAKTIWENEWPVIAPRIGHLEDTVDIPLEECRFIDEISENDFITFCEAKPDKRLVGIGKRDESFY
;
A
#
# COMPACT_ATOMS: atom_id res chain seq x y z
N MET A 1 -12.58 11.57 -21.36
CA MET A 1 -11.84 12.53 -20.50
C MET A 1 -10.58 12.96 -21.24
N LYS A 2 -10.27 14.26 -21.37
CA LYS A 2 -9.03 14.75 -22.01
C LYS A 2 -8.13 15.33 -20.92
N LEU A 3 -6.86 14.94 -20.91
CA LEU A 3 -5.85 15.60 -20.08
C LEU A 3 -5.66 17.04 -20.56
N LYS A 4 -5.54 17.97 -19.62
CA LYS A 4 -5.28 19.38 -19.89
C LYS A 4 -3.91 19.75 -19.35
N GLY A 5 -3.17 20.56 -20.15
CA GLY A 5 -1.85 21.06 -19.77
C GLY A 5 -0.70 20.13 -20.19
N ARG A 6 0.51 20.52 -19.75
CA ARG A 6 1.75 19.76 -20.01
C ARG A 6 2.01 18.77 -18.87
N SER A 7 2.56 17.60 -19.17
CA SER A 7 3.08 16.70 -18.15
C SER A 7 4.30 17.33 -17.46
N MET A 8 4.40 17.16 -16.16
CA MET A 8 5.54 17.63 -15.36
C MET A 8 5.98 16.52 -14.42
N ALA A 9 7.28 16.24 -14.39
CA ALA A 9 7.85 15.38 -13.38
C ALA A 9 7.91 16.16 -12.05
N ILE A 10 7.25 15.61 -11.02
CA ILE A 10 7.24 16.21 -9.68
C ILE A 10 8.21 15.51 -8.72
N TRP A 11 8.57 14.26 -9.01
CA TRP A 11 9.57 13.49 -8.28
C TRP A 11 10.02 12.28 -9.10
N LYS A 12 11.15 11.67 -8.75
CA LYS A 12 11.75 10.55 -9.48
C LYS A 12 12.06 9.31 -8.64
N GLY A 13 11.61 9.28 -7.39
CA GLY A 13 11.98 8.24 -6.42
C GLY A 13 13.14 8.66 -5.52
N ALA A 14 13.34 7.92 -4.44
CA ALA A 14 14.28 8.25 -3.38
C ALA A 14 15.44 7.27 -3.27
N VAL A 15 15.23 5.98 -3.52
CA VAL A 15 16.24 4.96 -3.25
C VAL A 15 17.18 4.83 -4.45
N LYS A 16 18.45 5.11 -4.26
CA LYS A 16 19.47 5.01 -5.31
C LYS A 16 19.57 3.57 -5.81
N GLY A 17 19.42 3.37 -7.10
CA GLY A 17 19.45 2.05 -7.73
C GLY A 17 18.15 1.26 -7.62
N CYS A 18 17.17 1.71 -6.84
CA CYS A 18 15.81 1.18 -6.90
C CYS A 18 15.15 1.56 -8.21
N ILE A 19 14.37 0.63 -8.70
CA ILE A 19 13.61 0.77 -9.93
C ILE A 19 12.12 0.69 -9.62
N TRP A 20 11.31 1.01 -10.62
CA TRP A 20 9.84 0.92 -10.58
C TRP A 20 9.21 1.74 -9.43
N PRO A 21 9.39 3.08 -9.41
CA PRO A 21 8.51 3.90 -8.60
C PRO A 21 7.08 3.79 -9.15
N GLU A 22 6.16 3.24 -8.35
CA GLU A 22 4.81 2.90 -8.76
C GLU A 22 3.79 3.11 -7.63
N GLY A 23 2.50 2.99 -7.94
CA GLY A 23 1.42 3.12 -6.97
C GLY A 23 1.42 4.47 -6.23
N PRO A 24 1.45 5.62 -6.92
CA PRO A 24 1.54 6.92 -6.27
C PRO A 24 0.22 7.30 -5.62
N HIS A 25 0.29 7.73 -4.36
CA HIS A 25 -0.79 8.35 -3.62
C HIS A 25 -0.40 9.77 -3.23
N ILE A 26 -1.32 10.74 -3.40
CA ILE A 26 -1.09 12.12 -3.00
C ILE A 26 -2.08 12.50 -1.90
N TYR A 27 -1.54 13.01 -0.79
CA TYR A 27 -2.29 13.48 0.37
C TYR A 27 -2.03 14.95 0.59
N LYS A 28 -3.06 15.68 1.07
CA LYS A 28 -2.87 17.07 1.53
C LYS A 28 -3.05 17.10 3.04
N ILE A 29 -1.96 17.26 3.77
CA ILE A 29 -1.93 17.18 5.24
C ILE A 29 -1.11 18.36 5.75
N ASN A 30 -1.67 19.12 6.70
CA ASN A 30 -0.99 20.22 7.39
C ASN A 30 -0.27 21.22 6.46
N GLY A 31 -0.87 21.55 5.32
CA GLY A 31 -0.32 22.52 4.37
C GLY A 31 0.67 21.93 3.35
N TYR A 32 1.07 20.67 3.47
CA TYR A 32 1.91 19.97 2.51
C TYR A 32 1.09 19.04 1.62
N TYR A 33 1.56 18.85 0.40
CA TYR A 33 1.22 17.71 -0.45
C TYR A 33 2.28 16.64 -0.26
N TYR A 34 1.88 15.47 0.20
CA TYR A 34 2.74 14.29 0.33
C TYR A 34 2.52 13.37 -0.84
N LEU A 35 3.58 12.92 -1.46
CA LEU A 35 3.58 11.90 -2.49
C LEU A 35 4.23 10.64 -1.93
N MET A 36 3.43 9.62 -1.69
CA MET A 36 3.89 8.29 -1.26
C MET A 36 3.84 7.35 -2.45
N HIS A 37 4.81 6.48 -2.59
CA HIS A 37 4.79 5.42 -3.58
C HIS A 37 5.67 4.23 -3.20
N ALA A 38 5.51 3.14 -3.94
CA ALA A 38 6.36 1.96 -3.85
C ALA A 38 7.63 2.13 -4.70
N GLU A 39 8.72 1.52 -4.24
CA GLU A 39 9.95 1.37 -5.01
C GLU A 39 10.53 -0.05 -4.83
N GLY A 40 11.32 -0.51 -5.79
CA GLY A 40 12.07 -1.76 -5.73
C GLY A 40 11.31 -2.99 -6.23
N GLY A 41 10.10 -2.79 -6.74
CA GLY A 41 9.24 -3.89 -7.19
C GLY A 41 8.76 -4.77 -6.04
N THR A 42 8.17 -5.92 -6.37
CA THR A 42 7.48 -6.80 -5.40
C THR A 42 8.39 -7.86 -4.77
N GLY A 43 9.69 -7.67 -4.83
CA GLY A 43 10.70 -8.61 -4.32
C GLY A 43 11.43 -8.11 -3.06
N PRO A 44 12.67 -8.57 -2.83
CA PRO A 44 13.44 -8.20 -1.64
C PRO A 44 13.65 -6.71 -1.45
N GLU A 45 13.71 -5.94 -2.53
CA GLU A 45 13.93 -4.49 -2.49
C GLU A 45 12.65 -3.66 -2.30
N HIS A 46 11.50 -4.31 -2.16
CA HIS A 46 10.21 -3.63 -2.00
C HIS A 46 10.22 -2.69 -0.81
N SER A 47 9.70 -1.50 -1.01
CA SER A 47 9.74 -0.44 -0.01
C SER A 47 8.66 0.62 -0.22
N ILE A 48 8.43 1.42 0.81
CA ILE A 48 7.61 2.62 0.76
C ILE A 48 8.53 3.82 0.86
N THR A 49 8.37 4.76 -0.05
CA THR A 49 9.05 6.05 -0.06
C THR A 49 8.08 7.20 -0.10
N ILE A 50 8.48 8.36 0.39
CA ILE A 50 7.63 9.54 0.47
C ILE A 50 8.42 10.82 0.19
N ALA A 51 7.76 11.76 -0.46
CA ALA A 51 8.24 13.11 -0.67
C ALA A 51 7.14 14.11 -0.37
N ARG A 52 7.47 15.39 -0.19
CA ARG A 52 6.49 16.44 0.05
C ARG A 52 6.80 17.73 -0.69
N SER A 53 5.79 18.57 -0.87
CA SER A 53 5.90 19.92 -1.38
C SER A 53 4.77 20.79 -0.82
N THR A 54 4.99 22.08 -0.69
CA THR A 54 3.93 23.05 -0.38
C THR A 54 3.03 23.35 -1.58
N GLU A 55 3.47 22.97 -2.78
CA GLU A 55 2.75 23.21 -4.04
C GLU A 55 2.68 21.94 -4.88
N LEU A 56 1.47 21.59 -5.34
CA LEU A 56 1.20 20.33 -6.06
C LEU A 56 2.02 20.21 -7.37
N PHE A 57 2.25 21.30 -8.07
CA PHE A 57 2.93 21.32 -9.36
C PHE A 57 4.36 21.85 -9.28
N LYS A 58 5.07 21.48 -8.21
CA LYS A 58 6.51 21.73 -8.05
C LYS A 58 7.25 20.42 -7.79
N TRP A 59 8.58 20.51 -7.77
CA TRP A 59 9.43 19.39 -7.37
C TRP A 59 9.24 19.10 -5.89
N PHE A 60 9.03 17.83 -5.56
CA PHE A 60 8.85 17.36 -4.19
C PHE A 60 10.20 17.08 -3.54
N GLU A 61 10.33 17.41 -2.27
CA GLU A 61 11.45 17.08 -1.42
C GLU A 61 11.26 15.68 -0.82
N GLY A 62 12.23 14.78 -1.03
CA GLY A 62 12.18 13.43 -0.47
C GLY A 62 12.43 13.42 1.04
N CYS A 63 11.73 12.54 1.76
CA CYS A 63 11.99 12.33 3.18
C CYS A 63 13.45 11.91 3.41
N PRO A 64 14.19 12.53 4.35
CA PRO A 64 15.57 12.16 4.63
C PRO A 64 15.75 10.72 5.11
N ARG A 65 14.66 10.09 5.59
CA ARG A 65 14.65 8.70 6.09
C ARG A 65 14.18 7.68 5.04
N ASN A 66 14.03 8.08 3.76
CA ASN A 66 13.63 7.14 2.73
C ASN A 66 14.63 5.97 2.57
N PRO A 67 14.14 4.73 2.37
CA PRO A 67 12.72 4.35 2.39
C PRO A 67 12.15 4.46 3.80
N ILE A 68 10.92 4.98 3.93
CA ILE A 68 10.29 5.13 5.25
C ILE A 68 9.79 3.81 5.83
N PHE A 69 9.66 2.77 5.00
CA PHE A 69 9.39 1.41 5.43
C PHE A 69 9.85 0.37 4.41
N THR A 70 10.43 -0.72 4.90
CA THR A 70 10.85 -1.88 4.11
C THR A 70 11.26 -3.02 5.02
N HIS A 71 11.13 -4.26 4.56
CA HIS A 71 11.66 -5.46 5.24
C HIS A 71 12.93 -6.02 4.57
N ARG A 72 13.55 -5.27 3.62
CA ARG A 72 14.75 -5.73 2.88
C ARG A 72 15.91 -6.15 3.79
N ASN A 73 16.02 -5.54 4.96
CA ASN A 73 17.12 -5.77 5.91
C ASN A 73 16.85 -6.92 6.88
N LEU A 74 15.65 -7.51 6.88
CA LEU A 74 15.26 -8.58 7.81
C LEU A 74 15.59 -9.98 7.28
N GLY A 75 15.91 -10.09 6.00
CA GLY A 75 16.25 -11.36 5.35
C GLY A 75 15.06 -12.21 4.93
N MET A 76 15.34 -13.25 4.14
CA MET A 76 14.32 -14.12 3.53
C MET A 76 13.71 -15.14 4.50
N ASP A 77 14.30 -15.34 5.66
CA ASP A 77 13.80 -16.23 6.70
C ASP A 77 12.86 -15.51 7.70
N TYR A 78 12.66 -14.18 7.51
CA TYR A 78 11.74 -13.42 8.33
C TYR A 78 10.28 -13.81 8.02
N PRO A 79 9.37 -13.85 9.04
CA PRO A 79 7.98 -14.30 8.84
C PRO A 79 7.19 -13.52 7.81
N VAL A 80 7.49 -12.22 7.63
CA VAL A 80 6.83 -11.35 6.64
C VAL A 80 7.90 -10.66 5.81
N ILE A 81 7.91 -10.90 4.51
CA ILE A 81 8.89 -10.37 3.56
C ILE A 81 8.22 -9.46 2.52
N TYR A 82 9.02 -8.72 1.75
CA TYR A 82 8.58 -7.91 0.61
C TYR A 82 7.57 -6.82 0.98
N ALA A 83 7.70 -6.22 2.16
CA ALA A 83 6.82 -5.17 2.62
C ALA A 83 7.03 -3.85 1.85
N GLY A 84 5.94 -3.33 1.29
CA GLY A 84 5.95 -2.10 0.50
C GLY A 84 4.57 -1.77 -0.05
N HIS A 85 4.49 -0.80 -0.96
CA HIS A 85 3.27 -0.36 -1.64
C HIS A 85 2.17 0.01 -0.61
N GLY A 86 2.43 1.08 0.14
CA GLY A 86 1.55 1.51 1.23
C GLY A 86 0.60 2.63 0.85
N ASP A 87 -0.48 2.70 1.60
CA ASP A 87 -1.48 3.77 1.57
C ASP A 87 -1.72 4.29 2.99
N LEU A 88 -1.66 5.62 3.18
CA LEU A 88 -1.92 6.28 4.46
C LEU A 88 -3.41 6.42 4.70
N VAL A 89 -3.84 6.06 5.89
CA VAL A 89 -5.23 6.21 6.34
C VAL A 89 -5.27 6.71 7.77
N ASP A 90 -6.23 7.57 8.08
CA ASP A 90 -6.54 8.00 9.44
C ASP A 90 -7.92 7.49 9.88
N ASP A 91 -8.08 7.28 11.19
CA ASP A 91 -9.36 6.96 11.79
C ASP A 91 -10.10 8.22 12.26
N ILE A 92 -11.34 8.05 12.70
CA ILE A 92 -12.18 9.15 13.20
C ILE A 92 -11.61 9.84 14.46
N ASN A 93 -10.67 9.20 15.14
CA ASN A 93 -10.00 9.71 16.33
C ASN A 93 -8.67 10.42 15.98
N GLY A 94 -8.29 10.46 14.70
CA GLY A 94 -7.05 11.05 14.23
C GLY A 94 -5.81 10.17 14.40
N ASN A 95 -5.98 8.87 14.66
CA ASN A 95 -4.87 7.92 14.63
C ASN A 95 -4.54 7.59 13.18
N TRP A 96 -3.24 7.49 12.89
CA TRP A 96 -2.75 7.19 11.55
C TRP A 96 -2.23 5.77 11.43
N TYR A 97 -2.47 5.19 10.26
CA TYR A 97 -2.02 3.86 9.88
C TYR A 97 -1.49 3.89 8.45
N VAL A 98 -0.69 2.89 8.12
CA VAL A 98 -0.39 2.53 6.73
C VAL A 98 -0.91 1.14 6.47
N VAL A 99 -1.72 1.01 5.44
CA VAL A 99 -2.11 -0.28 4.85
C VAL A 99 -1.13 -0.58 3.74
N MET A 100 -0.56 -1.78 3.70
CA MET A 100 0.49 -2.11 2.74
C MET A 100 0.45 -3.57 2.30
N LEU A 101 1.17 -3.86 1.24
CA LEU A 101 1.34 -5.21 0.72
C LEU A 101 2.63 -5.82 1.26
N ALA A 102 2.54 -7.10 1.65
CA ALA A 102 3.69 -7.92 1.99
C ALA A 102 3.37 -9.40 1.71
N SER A 103 4.32 -10.30 1.91
CA SER A 103 4.12 -11.74 1.70
C SER A 103 4.60 -12.54 2.90
N ARG A 104 3.86 -13.60 3.25
CA ARG A 104 4.31 -14.61 4.21
C ARG A 104 4.93 -15.79 3.45
N PRO A 105 6.23 -16.05 3.58
CA PRO A 105 6.86 -17.13 2.86
C PRO A 105 6.49 -18.49 3.46
N CYS A 106 6.26 -19.47 2.60
CA CYS A 106 6.18 -20.87 2.97
C CYS A 106 7.40 -21.59 2.39
N LYS A 107 8.26 -22.15 3.24
CA LYS A 107 9.52 -22.79 2.82
C LYS A 107 10.37 -21.89 1.89
N LYS A 108 10.48 -20.61 2.23
CA LYS A 108 11.19 -19.56 1.47
C LYS A 108 10.56 -19.17 0.12
N HIS A 109 9.34 -19.59 -0.16
CA HIS A 109 8.60 -19.22 -1.35
C HIS A 109 7.36 -18.40 -1.00
N SER A 110 7.10 -17.32 -1.72
CA SER A 110 5.91 -16.48 -1.57
C SER A 110 4.76 -16.95 -2.47
N SER A 111 4.52 -18.27 -2.50
CA SER A 111 3.54 -18.93 -3.38
C SER A 111 2.10 -18.48 -3.16
N MET A 112 1.80 -17.99 -1.95
CA MET A 112 0.45 -17.47 -1.60
C MET A 112 0.20 -16.06 -2.11
N GLY A 113 1.20 -15.45 -2.74
CA GLY A 113 1.10 -14.08 -3.24
C GLY A 113 1.28 -13.02 -2.16
N ARG A 114 0.72 -11.83 -2.43
CA ARG A 114 0.76 -10.70 -1.51
C ARG A 114 -0.50 -10.63 -0.68
N GLU A 115 -0.32 -10.28 0.58
CA GLU A 115 -1.39 -10.08 1.55
C GLU A 115 -1.39 -8.62 2.00
N THR A 116 -2.53 -8.16 2.51
CA THR A 116 -2.67 -6.81 3.06
C THR A 116 -2.33 -6.80 4.54
N PHE A 117 -1.45 -5.92 4.92
CA PHE A 117 -1.03 -5.68 6.30
C PHE A 117 -1.34 -4.25 6.70
N ILE A 118 -1.45 -4.01 8.00
CA ILE A 118 -1.63 -2.68 8.58
C ILE A 118 -0.54 -2.42 9.61
N ALA A 119 -0.07 -1.18 9.71
CA ALA A 119 0.88 -0.75 10.73
C ALA A 119 0.47 0.61 11.29
N LYS A 120 0.62 0.81 12.60
CA LYS A 120 0.46 2.12 13.23
C LYS A 120 1.48 3.10 12.66
N THR A 121 1.07 4.34 12.55
CA THR A 121 1.92 5.41 12.02
C THR A 121 1.79 6.64 12.91
N ILE A 122 2.89 7.29 13.20
CA ILE A 122 2.91 8.59 13.89
C ILE A 122 3.58 9.63 13.00
N TRP A 123 3.39 10.90 13.33
CA TRP A 123 4.05 12.01 12.64
C TRP A 123 5.18 12.57 13.52
N GLU A 124 6.40 12.60 12.97
CA GLU A 124 7.57 13.19 13.61
C GLU A 124 8.25 14.17 12.65
N ASN A 125 8.39 15.43 13.07
CA ASN A 125 8.97 16.50 12.25
C ASN A 125 8.29 16.59 10.87
N GLU A 126 6.96 16.48 10.87
CA GLU A 126 6.10 16.52 9.66
C GLU A 126 6.36 15.38 8.66
N TRP A 127 6.90 14.26 9.11
CA TRP A 127 7.08 13.06 8.30
C TRP A 127 6.46 11.85 8.99
N PRO A 128 5.86 10.92 8.24
CA PRO A 128 5.30 9.70 8.83
C PRO A 128 6.41 8.74 9.25
N VAL A 129 6.20 8.11 10.41
CA VAL A 129 7.02 7.02 10.94
C VAL A 129 6.12 5.81 11.09
N ILE A 130 6.33 4.82 10.25
CA ILE A 130 5.57 3.58 10.19
C ILE A 130 6.13 2.60 11.20
N ALA A 131 5.26 1.89 11.93
CA ALA A 131 5.62 0.96 12.99
C ALA A 131 6.65 1.58 13.98
N PRO A 132 6.31 2.71 14.65
CA PRO A 132 7.26 3.46 15.46
C PRO A 132 7.83 2.60 16.59
N ARG A 133 9.15 2.70 16.83
CA ARG A 133 9.95 1.92 17.79
C ARG A 133 10.16 0.45 17.44
N ILE A 134 9.32 -0.13 16.55
CA ILE A 134 9.34 -1.55 16.19
C ILE A 134 10.08 -1.72 14.86
N GLY A 135 9.72 -0.94 13.85
CA GLY A 135 10.40 -0.93 12.54
C GLY A 135 10.08 -2.12 11.62
N HIS A 136 9.13 -2.96 12.01
CA HIS A 136 8.66 -4.09 11.21
C HIS A 136 7.14 -4.29 11.41
N LEU A 137 6.52 -5.11 10.58
CA LEU A 137 5.12 -5.51 10.73
C LEU A 137 4.96 -6.43 11.95
N GLU A 138 3.93 -6.19 12.73
CA GLU A 138 3.51 -6.99 13.86
C GLU A 138 2.48 -8.02 13.43
N ASP A 139 2.36 -9.12 14.19
CA ASP A 139 1.34 -10.15 13.95
C ASP A 139 -0.08 -9.62 14.19
N THR A 140 -0.23 -8.69 15.12
CA THR A 140 -1.50 -8.04 15.47
C THR A 140 -1.28 -6.55 15.74
N VAL A 141 -2.24 -5.73 15.36
CA VAL A 141 -2.23 -4.29 15.62
C VAL A 141 -3.51 -3.91 16.36
N ASP A 142 -3.36 -3.34 17.55
CA ASP A 142 -4.45 -2.77 18.30
C ASP A 142 -4.99 -1.51 17.62
N ILE A 143 -6.24 -1.53 17.19
CA ILE A 143 -6.93 -0.38 16.58
C ILE A 143 -8.12 -0.01 17.50
N PRO A 144 -8.15 1.20 18.10
CA PRO A 144 -9.17 1.58 19.07
C PRO A 144 -10.47 2.04 18.37
N LEU A 145 -11.02 1.17 17.52
CA LEU A 145 -12.30 1.35 16.85
C LEU A 145 -13.30 0.34 17.40
N GLU A 146 -14.58 0.70 17.36
CA GLU A 146 -15.65 -0.24 17.69
C GLU A 146 -15.68 -1.37 16.64
N GLU A 147 -15.87 -2.60 17.13
CA GLU A 147 -16.01 -3.75 16.25
C GLU A 147 -17.26 -3.59 15.36
N CYS A 148 -17.06 -3.49 14.07
CA CYS A 148 -18.15 -3.52 13.10
C CYS A 148 -18.26 -4.94 12.54
N ARG A 149 -19.30 -5.65 12.94
CA ARG A 149 -19.60 -6.95 12.30
C ARG A 149 -20.14 -6.69 10.91
N PHE A 150 -19.37 -7.08 9.90
CA PHE A 150 -19.95 -7.28 8.59
C PHE A 150 -21.01 -8.38 8.72
N ILE A 151 -22.27 -8.03 8.51
CA ILE A 151 -23.28 -9.03 8.27
C ILE A 151 -22.92 -9.61 6.90
N ASP A 152 -22.36 -10.82 6.92
CA ASP A 152 -22.13 -11.56 5.71
C ASP A 152 -23.51 -11.92 5.13
N GLU A 153 -24.03 -11.05 4.28
CA GLU A 153 -25.20 -11.36 3.44
C GLU A 153 -24.85 -12.34 2.32
N ILE A 154 -23.58 -12.80 2.31
CA ILE A 154 -23.10 -13.74 1.31
C ILE A 154 -23.51 -15.14 1.74
N SER A 155 -24.57 -15.68 1.11
CA SER A 155 -24.81 -17.12 1.16
C SER A 155 -23.65 -17.86 0.48
N GLU A 156 -23.35 -19.10 0.87
CA GLU A 156 -22.35 -19.93 0.20
C GLU A 156 -22.55 -20.05 -1.31
N ASN A 157 -23.76 -19.74 -1.80
CA ASN A 157 -24.13 -19.77 -3.21
C ASN A 157 -23.87 -18.46 -3.98
N ASP A 158 -23.44 -17.39 -3.31
CA ASP A 158 -23.24 -16.07 -3.96
C ASP A 158 -22.08 -16.05 -4.95
N PHE A 159 -21.23 -17.07 -4.94
CA PHE A 159 -20.18 -17.24 -5.93
C PHE A 159 -20.63 -18.01 -7.19
N ILE A 160 -21.83 -18.58 -7.18
CA ILE A 160 -22.39 -19.29 -8.33
C ILE A 160 -23.34 -18.34 -9.05
N THR A 161 -22.87 -17.76 -10.16
CA THR A 161 -23.72 -16.98 -11.07
C THR A 161 -24.15 -17.86 -12.22
N PHE A 162 -25.46 -17.89 -12.48
CA PHE A 162 -26.00 -18.53 -13.69
C PHE A 162 -25.82 -17.60 -14.89
N CYS A 163 -25.80 -18.18 -16.09
CA CYS A 163 -25.43 -17.52 -17.36
C CYS A 163 -26.10 -16.17 -17.65
N GLU A 164 -27.23 -15.84 -17.03
CA GLU A 164 -27.94 -14.58 -17.24
C GLU A 164 -27.64 -13.50 -16.20
N ALA A 165 -26.94 -13.83 -15.12
CA ALA A 165 -26.60 -12.90 -14.05
C ALA A 165 -25.24 -12.24 -14.32
N LYS A 166 -25.15 -10.93 -14.09
CA LYS A 166 -23.84 -10.26 -14.09
C LYS A 166 -23.01 -10.80 -12.92
N PRO A 167 -21.73 -11.15 -13.14
CA PRO A 167 -20.85 -11.56 -12.06
C PRO A 167 -20.86 -10.52 -10.93
N ASP A 168 -20.81 -10.99 -9.69
CA ASP A 168 -20.68 -10.09 -8.55
C ASP A 168 -19.44 -9.20 -8.73
N LYS A 169 -19.59 -7.91 -8.42
CA LYS A 169 -18.49 -6.93 -8.53
C LYS A 169 -17.28 -7.24 -7.66
N ARG A 170 -17.42 -8.14 -6.69
CA ARG A 170 -16.34 -8.66 -5.84
C ARG A 170 -15.45 -9.68 -6.55
N LEU A 171 -15.95 -10.29 -7.64
CA LEU A 171 -15.16 -11.21 -8.45
C LEU A 171 -14.21 -10.42 -9.34
N VAL A 172 -12.93 -10.67 -9.17
CA VAL A 172 -11.85 -10.03 -9.93
C VAL A 172 -11.16 -11.08 -10.79
N GLY A 173 -11.17 -10.85 -12.10
CA GLY A 173 -10.46 -11.69 -13.06
C GLY A 173 -9.04 -11.16 -13.33
N ILE A 174 -8.11 -12.06 -13.60
CA ILE A 174 -6.76 -11.72 -14.03
C ILE A 174 -6.68 -11.86 -15.55
N GLY A 175 -6.28 -10.79 -16.25
CA GLY A 175 -6.13 -10.80 -17.69
C GLY A 175 -7.43 -10.56 -18.46
N LYS A 176 -7.56 -11.16 -19.63
CA LYS A 176 -8.77 -11.04 -20.45
C LYS A 176 -9.93 -11.82 -19.85
N ARG A 177 -11.10 -11.22 -19.90
CA ARG A 177 -12.36 -11.90 -19.60
C ARG A 177 -12.50 -13.09 -20.53
N ASP A 178 -12.68 -14.26 -19.96
CA ASP A 178 -12.98 -15.46 -20.76
C ASP A 178 -14.48 -15.46 -21.06
N GLU A 179 -14.82 -15.20 -22.30
CA GLU A 179 -16.22 -15.15 -22.77
C GLU A 179 -16.85 -16.55 -22.87
N SER A 180 -16.08 -17.62 -22.68
CA SER A 180 -16.60 -18.99 -22.70
C SER A 180 -17.41 -19.38 -21.46
N PHE A 181 -17.40 -18.54 -20.44
CA PHE A 181 -18.17 -18.72 -19.20
C PHE A 181 -19.53 -17.98 -19.18
N TYR A 182 -20.00 -17.49 -20.34
CA TYR A 182 -21.29 -16.80 -20.46
C TYR A 182 -22.19 -17.49 -21.49
#